data_69e6ea569a9c1ebb9768a0a9eb299343
#
_entry.id   69e6ea569a9c1ebb9768a0a9eb299343
#
_cell.length_a   1.000
_cell.length_b   1.000
_cell.length_c   1.000
_cell.angle_alpha   90.00
_cell.angle_beta   90.00
_cell.angle_gamma   90.00
#
_symmetry.space_group_name_H-M   'P 1'
#
loop_
_entity.id
_entity.type
_entity.pdbx_description
1 polymer ?
#
loop_
_entity_poly.entity_id
_entity_poly.type
_entity_poly.pdbx_seq_one_letter_code
_entity_poly.pdbx_strand_id
1 'polypeptide(L)'
;MPLRNDLKKVMVIGSGPIIIGQAAEFDYAGTQACRALKEEGLEVVLVNSNPATIMTDKAMADKVYIEPLTLDVVKRIIEIEKPDGLLSTLGGQTGLTLSMQLDKDGFLAEHNVRLLGAKRSTIDKAEDRQMFKDTMEKLGEPVIPSKVVESLSDALAFAGEIGYPVIVRPAFTMGGTGGGICETVEELHEIGTNGLRLSPIHQVLIEKCISGWKEIEYEVMRDGNGNVITVCNMENFD
;
A
#
# COMPACT_ATOMS: atom_id res chain seq x y z
N MET A 1 7.21 -10.58 21.33
CA MET A 1 6.10 -11.53 21.04
C MET A 1 6.69 -12.93 21.01
N PRO A 2 5.96 -13.98 21.41
CA PRO A 2 6.51 -15.32 21.30
C PRO A 2 6.76 -15.69 19.83
N LEU A 3 7.87 -16.40 19.60
CA LEU A 3 8.24 -16.94 18.29
C LEU A 3 7.09 -17.82 17.74
N ARG A 4 6.81 -17.68 16.47
CA ARG A 4 5.83 -18.51 15.76
C ARG A 4 6.45 -19.85 15.36
N ASN A 5 6.34 -20.84 16.23
CA ASN A 5 6.90 -22.18 16.00
C ASN A 5 6.27 -22.95 14.81
N ASP A 6 5.20 -22.41 14.27
CA ASP A 6 4.46 -22.96 13.12
C ASP A 6 4.96 -22.43 11.77
N LEU A 7 5.99 -21.56 11.77
CA LEU A 7 6.69 -21.06 10.61
C LEU A 7 8.13 -21.57 10.61
N LYS A 8 8.62 -22.01 9.47
CA LYS A 8 10.02 -22.44 9.25
C LYS A 8 10.66 -21.66 8.11
N LYS A 9 9.88 -21.38 7.06
CA LYS A 9 10.34 -20.69 5.86
C LYS A 9 9.37 -19.57 5.50
N VAL A 10 9.91 -18.37 5.28
CA VAL A 10 9.13 -17.20 4.91
C VAL A 10 9.67 -16.62 3.61
N MET A 11 8.77 -16.34 2.69
CA MET A 11 9.07 -15.62 1.46
C MET A 11 8.77 -14.12 1.65
N VAL A 12 9.71 -13.28 1.26
CA VAL A 12 9.59 -11.81 1.26
C VAL A 12 9.55 -11.32 -0.18
N ILE A 13 8.56 -10.52 -0.53
CA ILE A 13 8.49 -9.83 -1.82
C ILE A 13 9.02 -8.42 -1.65
N GLY A 14 10.04 -8.07 -2.43
CA GLY A 14 10.59 -6.71 -2.49
C GLY A 14 9.78 -5.78 -3.37
N SER A 15 10.16 -4.51 -3.38
CA SER A 15 9.44 -3.43 -4.09
C SER A 15 9.75 -3.34 -5.59
N GLY A 16 10.77 -4.06 -6.05
CA GLY A 16 11.28 -3.86 -7.41
C GLY A 16 12.16 -2.62 -7.52
N PRO A 17 12.32 -2.05 -8.72
CA PRO A 17 13.05 -0.81 -8.91
C PRO A 17 12.37 0.34 -8.18
N ILE A 18 13.17 1.20 -7.54
CA ILE A 18 12.67 2.42 -6.89
C ILE A 18 12.25 3.39 -7.99
N ILE A 19 10.98 3.77 -7.98
CA ILE A 19 10.41 4.75 -8.90
C ILE A 19 10.35 6.09 -8.16
N ILE A 20 10.68 7.18 -8.86
CA ILE A 20 10.55 8.54 -8.28
C ILE A 20 9.11 8.76 -7.82
N GLY A 21 8.94 9.23 -6.58
CA GLY A 21 7.63 9.40 -5.94
C GLY A 21 7.14 8.17 -5.16
N GLN A 22 7.89 7.05 -5.18
CA GLN A 22 7.72 5.94 -4.24
C GLN A 22 8.78 6.01 -3.15
N ALA A 23 8.40 5.55 -1.98
CA ALA A 23 9.25 5.61 -0.81
C ALA A 23 10.52 4.76 -0.99
N ALA A 24 11.68 5.40 -0.83
CA ALA A 24 12.99 4.73 -0.89
C ALA A 24 13.24 3.81 0.31
N GLU A 25 12.49 3.99 1.38
CA GLU A 25 12.57 3.20 2.61
C GLU A 25 12.20 1.73 2.43
N PHE A 26 11.54 1.34 1.35
CA PHE A 26 11.19 -0.06 1.09
C PHE A 26 12.41 -0.97 1.00
N ASP A 27 13.54 -0.49 0.47
CA ASP A 27 14.78 -1.24 0.46
C ASP A 27 15.26 -1.53 1.88
N TYR A 28 15.22 -0.53 2.74
CA TYR A 28 15.61 -0.66 4.14
C TYR A 28 14.63 -1.54 4.91
N ALA A 29 13.33 -1.30 4.78
CA ALA A 29 12.29 -2.05 5.46
C ALA A 29 12.34 -3.54 5.12
N GLY A 30 12.47 -3.88 3.82
CA GLY A 30 12.61 -5.26 3.38
C GLY A 30 13.90 -5.93 3.85
N THR A 31 15.02 -5.19 3.88
CA THR A 31 16.28 -5.68 4.43
C THR A 31 16.15 -6.00 5.92
N GLN A 32 15.55 -5.10 6.70
CA GLN A 32 15.35 -5.31 8.14
C GLN A 32 14.40 -6.48 8.41
N ALA A 33 13.36 -6.67 7.59
CA ALA A 33 12.50 -7.83 7.69
C ALA A 33 13.24 -9.14 7.47
N CYS A 34 14.08 -9.23 6.43
CA CYS A 34 14.90 -10.42 6.18
C CYS A 34 15.83 -10.72 7.37
N ARG A 35 16.47 -9.69 7.93
CA ARG A 35 17.34 -9.84 9.11
C ARG A 35 16.56 -10.30 10.33
N ALA A 36 15.44 -9.67 10.65
CA ALA A 36 14.61 -10.04 11.79
C ALA A 36 14.10 -11.48 11.68
N LEU A 37 13.67 -11.92 10.50
CA LEU A 37 13.25 -13.29 10.25
C LEU A 37 14.38 -14.28 10.47
N LYS A 38 15.60 -13.97 10.01
CA LYS A 38 16.79 -14.81 10.24
C LYS A 38 17.20 -14.86 11.72
N GLU A 39 17.11 -13.74 12.43
CA GLU A 39 17.36 -13.68 13.88
C GLU A 39 16.36 -14.54 14.68
N GLU A 40 15.13 -14.67 14.18
CA GLU A 40 14.12 -15.59 14.71
C GLU A 40 14.35 -17.07 14.30
N GLY A 41 15.40 -17.37 13.52
CA GLY A 41 15.76 -18.72 13.10
C GLY A 41 14.94 -19.25 11.93
N LEU A 42 14.28 -18.39 11.16
CA LEU A 42 13.50 -18.75 9.99
C LEU A 42 14.37 -18.77 8.73
N GLU A 43 14.11 -19.70 7.82
CA GLU A 43 14.66 -19.68 6.46
C GLU A 43 13.96 -18.58 5.66
N VAL A 44 14.73 -17.71 5.01
CA VAL A 44 14.22 -16.54 4.28
C VAL A 44 14.47 -16.72 2.78
N VAL A 45 13.41 -16.62 2.01
CA VAL A 45 13.43 -16.54 0.54
C VAL A 45 13.03 -15.13 0.13
N LEU A 46 13.92 -14.44 -0.56
CA LEU A 46 13.66 -13.10 -1.06
C LEU A 46 13.44 -13.11 -2.56
N VAL A 47 12.43 -12.41 -3.04
CA VAL A 47 12.20 -12.13 -4.46
C VAL A 47 12.19 -10.63 -4.67
N ASN A 48 13.05 -10.13 -5.55
CA ASN A 48 13.09 -8.73 -5.95
C ASN A 48 13.63 -8.60 -7.38
N SER A 49 13.06 -7.73 -8.18
CA SER A 49 13.53 -7.51 -9.56
C SER A 49 14.69 -6.51 -9.66
N ASN A 50 15.03 -5.82 -8.57
CA ASN A 50 16.12 -4.85 -8.57
C ASN A 50 17.44 -5.53 -8.13
N PRO A 51 18.43 -5.66 -9.02
CA PRO A 51 19.73 -6.24 -8.67
C PRO A 51 20.64 -5.25 -7.91
N ALA A 52 20.31 -3.97 -7.88
CA ALA A 52 21.15 -2.89 -7.35
C ALA A 52 20.66 -2.37 -5.98
N THR A 53 20.06 -3.24 -5.18
CA THR A 53 19.60 -2.92 -3.82
C THR A 53 20.34 -3.73 -2.77
N ILE A 54 20.51 -3.16 -1.57
CA ILE A 54 21.06 -3.88 -0.41
C ILE A 54 20.23 -5.13 -0.06
N MET A 55 18.93 -5.11 -0.36
CA MET A 55 18.01 -6.22 -0.10
C MET A 55 18.41 -7.48 -0.86
N THR A 56 18.95 -7.37 -2.09
CA THR A 56 19.36 -8.51 -2.91
C THR A 56 20.80 -8.98 -2.66
N ASP A 57 21.48 -8.44 -1.65
CA ASP A 57 22.75 -8.98 -1.20
C ASP A 57 22.56 -10.42 -0.71
N LYS A 58 23.46 -11.32 -1.11
CA LYS A 58 23.40 -12.75 -0.78
C LYS A 58 23.42 -13.07 0.72
N ALA A 59 23.88 -12.11 1.55
CA ALA A 59 23.89 -12.26 3.00
C ALA A 59 22.52 -11.97 3.64
N MET A 60 21.61 -11.31 2.92
CA MET A 60 20.31 -10.86 3.46
C MET A 60 19.30 -11.98 3.61
N ALA A 61 19.26 -12.93 2.68
CA ALA A 61 18.34 -14.06 2.73
C ALA A 61 19.08 -15.36 2.45
N ASP A 62 18.47 -16.50 2.80
CA ASP A 62 19.05 -17.82 2.52
C ASP A 62 18.97 -18.14 1.03
N LYS A 63 17.94 -17.61 0.37
CA LYS A 63 17.81 -17.64 -1.09
C LYS A 63 17.33 -16.29 -1.61
N VAL A 64 17.99 -15.80 -2.66
CA VAL A 64 17.68 -14.54 -3.33
C VAL A 64 17.34 -14.81 -4.78
N TYR A 65 16.14 -14.46 -5.19
CA TYR A 65 15.65 -14.50 -6.56
C TYR A 65 15.63 -13.08 -7.13
N ILE A 66 16.50 -12.84 -8.11
CA ILE A 66 16.49 -11.58 -8.87
C ILE A 66 15.71 -11.85 -10.16
N GLU A 67 14.40 -11.74 -10.04
CA GLU A 67 13.45 -12.12 -11.08
C GLU A 67 12.35 -11.05 -11.23
N PRO A 68 11.70 -10.98 -12.40
CA PRO A 68 10.57 -10.08 -12.58
C PRO A 68 9.47 -10.34 -11.54
N LEU A 69 8.96 -9.25 -10.94
CA LEU A 69 7.86 -9.32 -9.97
C LEU A 69 6.52 -9.45 -10.70
N THR A 70 6.30 -10.61 -11.31
CA THR A 70 5.04 -10.98 -11.98
C THR A 70 4.38 -12.14 -11.25
N LEU A 71 3.06 -12.26 -11.43
CA LEU A 71 2.26 -13.29 -10.77
C LEU A 71 2.80 -14.71 -11.06
N ASP A 72 3.11 -14.99 -12.33
CA ASP A 72 3.58 -16.31 -12.78
C ASP A 72 4.96 -16.66 -12.19
N VAL A 73 5.87 -15.68 -12.12
CA VAL A 73 7.20 -15.89 -11.55
C VAL A 73 7.09 -16.15 -10.05
N VAL A 74 6.29 -15.35 -9.33
CA VAL A 74 6.09 -15.52 -7.89
C VAL A 74 5.43 -16.88 -7.59
N LYS A 75 4.41 -17.29 -8.35
CA LYS A 75 3.79 -18.62 -8.23
C LYS A 75 4.82 -19.73 -8.39
N ARG A 76 5.65 -19.67 -9.45
CA ARG A 76 6.70 -20.66 -9.69
C ARG A 76 7.72 -20.73 -8.55
N ILE A 77 8.11 -19.60 -7.97
CA ILE A 77 9.05 -19.58 -6.83
C ILE A 77 8.38 -20.20 -5.59
N ILE A 78 7.11 -19.91 -5.33
CA ILE A 78 6.35 -20.53 -4.24
C ILE A 78 6.28 -22.05 -4.40
N GLU A 79 6.04 -22.57 -5.61
CA GLU A 79 6.02 -24.01 -5.91
C GLU A 79 7.37 -24.69 -5.65
N ILE A 80 8.48 -23.99 -5.96
CA ILE A 80 9.85 -24.49 -5.76
C ILE A 80 10.22 -24.48 -4.28
N GLU A 81 10.01 -23.34 -3.63
CA GLU A 81 10.52 -23.06 -2.27
C GLU A 81 9.58 -23.52 -1.17
N LYS A 82 8.29 -23.62 -1.45
CA LYS A 82 7.23 -24.06 -0.53
C LYS A 82 7.31 -23.35 0.83
N PRO A 83 7.25 -22.01 0.85
CA PRO A 83 7.31 -21.27 2.10
C PRO A 83 6.03 -21.48 2.93
N ASP A 84 6.13 -21.42 4.25
CA ASP A 84 4.99 -21.49 5.16
C ASP A 84 4.22 -20.16 5.20
N GLY A 85 4.90 -19.07 4.88
CA GLY A 85 4.34 -17.72 4.90
C GLY A 85 4.89 -16.80 3.84
N LEU A 86 4.06 -15.84 3.43
CA LEU A 86 4.39 -14.77 2.48
C LEU A 86 4.29 -13.42 3.19
N LEU A 87 5.37 -12.66 3.20
CA LEU A 87 5.43 -11.29 3.72
C LEU A 87 5.59 -10.32 2.55
N SER A 88 4.59 -9.50 2.30
CA SER A 88 4.51 -8.64 1.11
C SER A 88 4.34 -7.15 1.43
N THR A 89 3.99 -6.82 2.67
CA THR A 89 3.70 -5.42 3.07
C THR A 89 4.91 -4.49 2.99
N LEU A 90 6.11 -5.05 2.92
CA LEU A 90 7.37 -4.31 2.81
C LEU A 90 7.86 -4.15 1.36
N GLY A 91 7.09 -4.67 0.40
CA GLY A 91 7.38 -4.58 -1.04
C GLY A 91 6.64 -3.45 -1.76
N GLY A 92 6.11 -2.47 -1.01
CA GLY A 92 5.30 -1.39 -1.57
C GLY A 92 4.07 -1.90 -2.32
N GLN A 93 3.53 -1.07 -3.20
CA GLN A 93 2.33 -1.40 -3.97
C GLN A 93 2.48 -2.66 -4.84
N THR A 94 3.69 -2.91 -5.35
CA THR A 94 3.97 -4.11 -6.16
C THR A 94 3.80 -5.38 -5.32
N GLY A 95 4.40 -5.43 -4.14
CA GLY A 95 4.27 -6.57 -3.23
C GLY A 95 2.83 -6.78 -2.76
N LEU A 96 2.12 -5.71 -2.40
CA LEU A 96 0.72 -5.76 -2.00
C LEU A 96 -0.17 -6.30 -3.13
N THR A 97 -0.06 -5.74 -4.32
CA THR A 97 -0.88 -6.17 -5.48
C THR A 97 -0.68 -7.64 -5.81
N LEU A 98 0.58 -8.12 -5.83
CA LEU A 98 0.88 -9.53 -6.10
C LEU A 98 0.31 -10.45 -5.03
N SER A 99 0.47 -10.11 -3.76
CA SER A 99 -0.05 -10.92 -2.66
C SER A 99 -1.58 -10.98 -2.65
N MET A 100 -2.24 -9.87 -2.96
CA MET A 100 -3.69 -9.80 -3.08
C MET A 100 -4.21 -10.68 -4.22
N GLN A 101 -3.53 -10.69 -5.38
CA GLN A 101 -3.87 -11.55 -6.50
C GLN A 101 -3.70 -13.03 -6.16
N LEU A 102 -2.57 -13.39 -5.55
CA LEU A 102 -2.28 -14.77 -5.10
C LEU A 102 -3.32 -15.29 -4.09
N ASP A 103 -3.75 -14.45 -3.16
CA ASP A 103 -4.78 -14.82 -2.19
C ASP A 103 -6.16 -14.92 -2.84
N LYS A 104 -6.50 -13.97 -3.72
CA LYS A 104 -7.79 -13.92 -4.44
C LYS A 104 -7.99 -15.13 -5.34
N ASP A 105 -6.93 -15.57 -6.02
CA ASP A 105 -6.94 -16.75 -6.90
C ASP A 105 -7.00 -18.07 -6.13
N GLY A 106 -6.87 -18.05 -4.80
CA GLY A 106 -6.82 -19.25 -3.97
C GLY A 106 -5.46 -19.95 -3.95
N PHE A 107 -4.48 -19.45 -4.70
CA PHE A 107 -3.18 -20.06 -4.87
C PHE A 107 -2.42 -20.25 -3.54
N LEU A 108 -2.46 -19.24 -2.67
CA LEU A 108 -1.81 -19.34 -1.35
C LEU A 108 -2.42 -20.47 -0.51
N ALA A 109 -3.74 -20.61 -0.52
CA ALA A 109 -4.44 -21.67 0.22
C ALA A 109 -4.13 -23.05 -0.32
N GLU A 110 -4.09 -23.23 -1.65
CA GLU A 110 -3.75 -24.49 -2.32
C GLU A 110 -2.33 -24.97 -1.96
N HIS A 111 -1.39 -24.03 -1.77
CA HIS A 111 0.00 -24.34 -1.43
C HIS A 111 0.31 -24.25 0.07
N ASN A 112 -0.72 -24.07 0.93
CA ASN A 112 -0.59 -23.91 2.37
C ASN A 112 0.32 -22.74 2.78
N VAL A 113 0.36 -21.68 1.99
CA VAL A 113 1.11 -20.45 2.26
C VAL A 113 0.21 -19.45 2.97
N ARG A 114 0.63 -18.94 4.12
CA ARG A 114 -0.12 -17.93 4.86
C ARG A 114 0.33 -16.53 4.48
N LEU A 115 -0.61 -15.64 4.21
CA LEU A 115 -0.32 -14.22 4.10
C LEU A 115 -0.01 -13.69 5.50
N LEU A 116 1.21 -13.16 5.69
CA LEU A 116 1.69 -12.61 6.95
C LEU A 116 1.50 -11.08 6.97
N GLY A 117 1.34 -10.54 8.17
CA GLY A 117 1.01 -9.12 8.35
C GLY A 117 -0.49 -8.85 8.23
N ALA A 118 -0.88 -7.93 7.37
CA ALA A 118 -2.29 -7.58 7.19
C ALA A 118 -3.05 -8.65 6.39
N LYS A 119 -4.29 -8.91 6.80
CA LYS A 119 -5.21 -9.77 6.04
C LYS A 119 -5.69 -9.05 4.79
N ARG A 120 -6.03 -9.82 3.72
CA ARG A 120 -6.59 -9.27 2.49
C ARG A 120 -7.72 -8.28 2.72
N SER A 121 -8.72 -8.65 3.54
CA SER A 121 -9.85 -7.77 3.84
C SER A 121 -9.46 -6.47 4.53
N THR A 122 -8.32 -6.42 5.21
CA THR A 122 -7.79 -5.21 5.83
C THR A 122 -7.08 -4.36 4.78
N ILE A 123 -6.32 -5.00 3.89
CA ILE A 123 -5.66 -4.31 2.76
C ILE A 123 -6.71 -3.71 1.83
N ASP A 124 -7.76 -4.46 1.46
CA ASP A 124 -8.88 -3.96 0.64
C ASP A 124 -9.47 -2.69 1.25
N LYS A 125 -9.74 -2.68 2.57
CA LYS A 125 -10.28 -1.51 3.27
C LYS A 125 -9.33 -0.31 3.33
N ALA A 126 -8.02 -0.56 3.39
CA ALA A 126 -7.02 0.50 3.45
C ALA A 126 -6.76 1.12 2.08
N GLU A 127 -6.75 0.29 1.02
CA GLU A 127 -6.45 0.72 -0.34
C GLU A 127 -7.65 1.35 -1.06
N ASP A 128 -8.86 0.85 -0.79
CA ASP A 128 -10.08 1.40 -1.37
C ASP A 128 -10.58 2.59 -0.55
N ARG A 129 -10.56 3.78 -1.16
CA ARG A 129 -10.91 5.04 -0.50
C ARG A 129 -12.33 5.06 0.05
N GLN A 130 -13.29 4.46 -0.68
CA GLN A 130 -14.68 4.43 -0.22
C GLN A 130 -14.83 3.46 0.96
N MET A 131 -14.23 2.27 0.87
CA MET A 131 -14.24 1.30 1.96
C MET A 131 -13.53 1.84 3.21
N PHE A 132 -12.44 2.60 3.04
CA PHE A 132 -11.77 3.28 4.15
C PHE A 132 -12.69 4.30 4.81
N LYS A 133 -13.30 5.19 4.03
CA LYS A 133 -14.24 6.20 4.51
C LYS A 133 -15.41 5.55 5.26
N ASP A 134 -16.07 4.57 4.67
CA ASP A 134 -17.18 3.84 5.30
C ASP A 134 -16.75 3.17 6.63
N THR A 135 -15.50 2.70 6.68
CA THR A 135 -14.95 2.09 7.89
C THR A 135 -14.75 3.13 8.99
N MET A 136 -14.19 4.30 8.67
CA MET A 136 -14.00 5.38 9.63
C MET A 136 -15.34 5.92 10.14
N GLU A 137 -16.30 6.14 9.25
CA GLU A 137 -17.66 6.57 9.63
C GLU A 137 -18.35 5.56 10.57
N LYS A 138 -18.20 4.25 10.31
CA LYS A 138 -18.73 3.21 11.22
C LYS A 138 -18.07 3.19 12.60
N LEU A 139 -16.82 3.61 12.67
CA LEU A 139 -16.08 3.75 13.94
C LEU A 139 -16.40 5.05 14.66
N GLY A 140 -17.10 5.97 14.01
CA GLY A 140 -17.39 7.31 14.53
C GLY A 140 -16.21 8.29 14.44
N GLU A 141 -15.21 7.95 13.61
CA GLU A 141 -14.06 8.80 13.39
C GLU A 141 -14.33 9.82 12.29
N PRO A 142 -13.88 11.07 12.46
CA PRO A 142 -14.07 12.10 11.45
C PRO A 142 -13.27 11.79 10.19
N VAL A 143 -13.86 12.04 9.04
CA VAL A 143 -13.21 11.96 7.73
C VAL A 143 -13.31 13.30 7.02
N ILE A 144 -12.31 13.57 6.19
CA ILE A 144 -12.32 14.79 5.36
C ILE A 144 -13.48 14.67 4.37
N PRO A 145 -14.32 15.71 4.23
CA PRO A 145 -15.39 15.73 3.23
C PRO A 145 -14.83 15.44 1.84
N SER A 146 -15.27 14.34 1.25
CA SER A 146 -14.78 13.88 -0.05
C SER A 146 -15.86 13.15 -0.81
N LYS A 147 -15.80 13.20 -2.14
CA LYS A 147 -16.74 12.51 -3.04
C LYS A 147 -16.04 12.10 -4.33
N VAL A 148 -16.24 10.86 -4.73
CA VAL A 148 -15.85 10.39 -6.07
C VAL A 148 -16.92 10.87 -7.06
N VAL A 149 -16.48 11.47 -8.16
CA VAL A 149 -17.35 11.99 -9.21
C VAL A 149 -16.85 11.56 -10.59
N GLU A 150 -17.78 11.42 -11.52
CA GLU A 150 -17.54 11.01 -12.92
C GLU A 150 -17.85 12.14 -13.91
N SER A 151 -18.33 13.27 -13.40
CA SER A 151 -18.62 14.43 -14.21
C SER A 151 -18.12 15.73 -13.58
N LEU A 152 -17.79 16.71 -14.43
CA LEU A 152 -17.40 18.02 -13.98
C LEU A 152 -18.54 18.73 -13.23
N SER A 153 -19.78 18.54 -13.65
CA SER A 153 -20.97 19.11 -13.00
C SER A 153 -21.10 18.65 -11.55
N ASP A 154 -20.89 17.36 -11.30
CA ASP A 154 -20.92 16.80 -9.94
C ASP A 154 -19.74 17.30 -9.09
N ALA A 155 -18.56 17.46 -9.72
CA ALA A 155 -17.40 18.06 -9.06
C ALA A 155 -17.68 19.48 -8.59
N LEU A 156 -18.21 20.32 -9.47
CA LEU A 156 -18.55 21.71 -9.16
C LEU A 156 -19.65 21.80 -8.10
N ALA A 157 -20.69 20.97 -8.18
CA ALA A 157 -21.77 20.94 -7.21
C ALA A 157 -21.24 20.59 -5.81
N PHE A 158 -20.45 19.51 -5.72
CA PHE A 158 -19.89 19.07 -4.44
C PHE A 158 -18.87 20.07 -3.87
N ALA A 159 -18.01 20.65 -4.69
CA ALA A 159 -17.09 21.70 -4.25
C ALA A 159 -17.83 22.93 -3.72
N GLY A 160 -18.98 23.27 -4.31
CA GLY A 160 -19.87 24.32 -3.82
C GLY A 160 -20.46 24.02 -2.43
N GLU A 161 -20.73 22.75 -2.12
CA GLU A 161 -21.23 22.31 -0.81
C GLU A 161 -20.15 22.40 0.28
N ILE A 162 -18.93 21.90 -0.01
CA ILE A 162 -17.84 21.83 0.99
C ILE A 162 -16.99 23.10 1.06
N GLY A 163 -17.12 23.98 0.08
CA GLY A 163 -16.36 25.25 -0.05
C GLY A 163 -14.90 25.03 -0.50
N TYR A 164 -14.34 26.07 -1.10
CA TYR A 164 -12.95 26.10 -1.53
C TYR A 164 -11.98 26.43 -0.38
N PRO A 165 -10.67 26.09 -0.47
CA PRO A 165 -10.05 25.29 -1.54
C PRO A 165 -10.43 23.81 -1.49
N VAL A 166 -10.38 23.15 -2.66
CA VAL A 166 -10.58 21.71 -2.80
C VAL A 166 -9.39 21.07 -3.51
N ILE A 167 -9.19 19.77 -3.28
CA ILE A 167 -8.18 18.96 -3.97
C ILE A 167 -8.89 18.06 -4.98
N VAL A 168 -8.33 17.99 -6.19
CA VAL A 168 -8.72 17.06 -7.23
C VAL A 168 -7.68 15.94 -7.31
N ARG A 169 -8.11 14.69 -7.17
CA ARG A 169 -7.25 13.51 -7.28
C ARG A 169 -7.84 12.54 -8.30
N PRO A 170 -7.27 12.46 -9.52
CA PRO A 170 -7.73 11.48 -10.50
C PRO A 170 -7.50 10.05 -10.02
N ALA A 171 -8.44 9.18 -10.31
CA ALA A 171 -8.31 7.76 -9.97
C ALA A 171 -7.24 7.08 -10.84
N PHE A 172 -6.46 6.19 -10.22
CA PHE A 172 -5.41 5.38 -10.89
C PHE A 172 -4.34 6.20 -11.63
N THR A 173 -4.08 7.45 -11.22
CA THR A 173 -2.93 8.22 -11.69
C THR A 173 -1.81 8.18 -10.65
N MET A 174 -0.56 8.23 -11.11
CA MET A 174 0.62 8.20 -10.24
C MET A 174 1.27 9.59 -10.15
N GLY A 175 1.90 9.86 -8.99
CA GLY A 175 2.69 11.09 -8.81
C GLY A 175 1.91 12.39 -8.93
N GLY A 176 0.61 12.39 -8.59
CA GLY A 176 -0.23 13.60 -8.64
C GLY A 176 -0.61 14.07 -10.04
N THR A 177 -0.33 13.25 -11.09
CA THR A 177 -0.60 13.63 -12.49
C THR A 177 -2.09 13.93 -12.70
N GLY A 178 -2.37 15.14 -13.20
CA GLY A 178 -3.73 15.59 -13.53
C GLY A 178 -4.57 16.03 -12.33
N GLY A 179 -4.02 15.97 -11.11
CA GLY A 179 -4.62 16.49 -9.88
C GLY A 179 -4.04 17.83 -9.50
N GLY A 180 -4.61 18.46 -8.46
CA GLY A 180 -4.14 19.71 -7.92
C GLY A 180 -5.08 20.31 -6.89
N ILE A 181 -4.63 21.37 -6.26
CA ILE A 181 -5.44 22.22 -5.38
C ILE A 181 -6.15 23.26 -6.24
N CYS A 182 -7.44 23.45 -5.99
CA CYS A 182 -8.27 24.45 -6.66
C CYS A 182 -8.78 25.47 -5.62
N GLU A 183 -8.36 26.71 -5.76
CA GLU A 183 -8.78 27.83 -4.93
C GLU A 183 -10.11 28.42 -5.42
N THR A 184 -10.39 28.25 -6.72
CA THR A 184 -11.52 28.87 -7.41
C THR A 184 -12.30 27.85 -8.25
N VAL A 185 -13.51 28.26 -8.67
CA VAL A 185 -14.37 27.49 -9.58
C VAL A 185 -13.69 27.28 -10.94
N GLU A 186 -13.01 28.31 -11.44
CA GLU A 186 -12.31 28.30 -12.73
C GLU A 186 -11.16 27.27 -12.72
N GLU A 187 -10.37 27.25 -11.64
CA GLU A 187 -9.30 26.26 -11.48
C GLU A 187 -9.87 24.83 -11.38
N LEU A 188 -10.97 24.64 -10.65
CA LEU A 188 -11.63 23.35 -10.59
C LEU A 188 -12.16 22.93 -11.96
N HIS A 189 -12.65 23.85 -12.76
CA HIS A 189 -13.11 23.56 -14.11
C HIS A 189 -11.97 23.04 -14.99
N GLU A 190 -10.79 23.67 -14.93
CA GLU A 190 -9.61 23.30 -15.71
C GLU A 190 -9.02 21.98 -15.21
N ILE A 191 -8.66 21.91 -13.92
CA ILE A 191 -7.99 20.75 -13.30
C ILE A 191 -8.93 19.54 -13.27
N GLY A 192 -10.21 19.74 -12.93
CA GLY A 192 -11.22 18.68 -12.90
C GLY A 192 -11.48 18.06 -14.28
N THR A 193 -11.58 18.89 -15.32
CA THR A 193 -11.71 18.39 -16.70
C THR A 193 -10.48 17.56 -17.12
N ASN A 194 -9.29 18.06 -16.83
CA ASN A 194 -8.05 17.36 -17.14
C ASN A 194 -7.92 16.06 -16.34
N GLY A 195 -8.28 16.08 -15.05
CA GLY A 195 -8.26 14.92 -14.17
C GLY A 195 -9.20 13.81 -14.64
N LEU A 196 -10.44 14.15 -15.00
CA LEU A 196 -11.41 13.20 -15.58
C LEU A 196 -10.89 12.59 -16.89
N ARG A 197 -10.25 13.38 -17.74
CA ARG A 197 -9.67 12.90 -19.00
C ARG A 197 -8.48 11.95 -18.79
N LEU A 198 -7.62 12.23 -17.81
CA LEU A 198 -6.41 11.45 -17.51
C LEU A 198 -6.69 10.18 -16.70
N SER A 199 -7.78 10.14 -15.95
CA SER A 199 -8.19 8.94 -15.22
C SER A 199 -8.62 7.85 -16.21
N PRO A 200 -8.03 6.64 -16.14
CA PRO A 200 -8.40 5.53 -17.03
C PRO A 200 -9.88 5.10 -16.91
N ILE A 201 -10.52 5.40 -15.80
CA ILE A 201 -11.92 5.09 -15.52
C ILE A 201 -12.81 6.34 -15.47
N HIS A 202 -12.29 7.50 -15.89
CA HIS A 202 -12.97 8.79 -15.91
C HIS A 202 -13.57 9.20 -14.55
N GLN A 203 -12.83 8.93 -13.47
CA GLN A 203 -13.23 9.29 -12.11
C GLN A 203 -12.19 10.19 -11.46
N VAL A 204 -12.67 11.16 -10.69
CA VAL A 204 -11.84 11.99 -9.80
C VAL A 204 -12.44 12.01 -8.40
N LEU A 205 -11.59 12.06 -7.38
CA LEU A 205 -11.99 12.40 -6.03
C LEU A 205 -11.89 13.90 -5.87
N ILE A 206 -12.96 14.52 -5.38
CA ILE A 206 -12.97 15.91 -4.91
C ILE A 206 -12.94 15.86 -3.38
N GLU A 207 -12.01 16.57 -2.77
CA GLU A 207 -11.76 16.52 -1.34
C GLU A 207 -11.55 17.93 -0.80
N LYS A 208 -12.04 18.22 0.42
CA LYS A 208 -11.74 19.47 1.10
C LYS A 208 -10.24 19.60 1.34
N CYS A 209 -9.66 20.70 0.91
CA CYS A 209 -8.26 20.98 1.17
C CYS A 209 -8.05 21.30 2.66
N ILE A 210 -7.10 20.62 3.27
CA ILE A 210 -6.66 20.82 4.66
C ILE A 210 -5.21 21.28 4.73
N SER A 211 -4.73 21.95 3.69
CA SER A 211 -3.38 22.52 3.66
C SER A 211 -3.13 23.37 4.90
N GLY A 212 -1.95 23.23 5.49
CA GLY A 212 -1.58 23.89 6.74
C GLY A 212 -2.03 23.20 8.03
N TRP A 213 -2.74 22.08 7.93
CA TRP A 213 -2.96 21.21 9.08
C TRP A 213 -1.69 20.41 9.38
N LYS A 214 -1.54 20.00 10.64
CA LYS A 214 -0.48 19.04 11.00
C LYS A 214 -0.86 17.65 10.54
N GLU A 215 0.08 16.97 9.91
CA GLU A 215 0.00 15.54 9.61
C GLU A 215 0.72 14.76 10.70
N ILE A 216 -0.03 13.98 11.46
CA ILE A 216 0.51 13.17 12.56
C ILE A 216 0.20 11.71 12.28
N GLU A 217 1.24 10.91 12.28
CA GLU A 217 1.22 9.50 12.02
C GLU A 217 1.52 8.71 13.28
N TYR A 218 0.87 7.56 13.46
CA TYR A 218 1.10 6.66 14.60
C TYR A 218 1.55 5.30 14.10
N GLU A 219 2.68 4.82 14.61
CA GLU A 219 3.08 3.43 14.42
C GLU A 219 2.40 2.56 15.47
N VAL A 220 1.58 1.62 15.00
CA VAL A 220 0.75 0.77 15.87
C VAL A 220 1.05 -0.70 15.60
N MET A 221 1.30 -1.46 16.66
CA MET A 221 1.49 -2.91 16.61
C MET A 221 0.33 -3.63 17.30
N ARG A 222 -0.12 -4.73 16.68
CA ARG A 222 -1.15 -5.62 17.24
C ARG A 222 -0.69 -7.06 17.19
N ASP A 223 -0.85 -7.78 18.30
CA ASP A 223 -0.55 -9.21 18.35
C ASP A 223 -1.75 -10.09 17.94
N GLY A 224 -1.51 -11.42 17.86
CA GLY A 224 -2.56 -12.39 17.52
C GLY A 224 -3.67 -12.54 18.58
N ASN A 225 -3.47 -12.05 19.80
CA ASN A 225 -4.44 -12.06 20.89
C ASN A 225 -5.28 -10.76 20.95
N GLY A 226 -4.96 -9.80 20.08
CA GLY A 226 -5.67 -8.53 20.02
C GLY A 226 -5.11 -7.44 20.94
N ASN A 227 -3.97 -7.66 21.59
CA ASN A 227 -3.28 -6.61 22.33
C ASN A 227 -2.71 -5.59 21.34
N VAL A 228 -2.85 -4.31 21.68
CA VAL A 228 -2.43 -3.19 20.82
C VAL A 228 -1.50 -2.27 21.60
N ILE A 229 -0.43 -1.84 20.97
CA ILE A 229 0.44 -0.79 21.49
C ILE A 229 0.69 0.26 20.40
N THR A 230 0.75 1.52 20.80
CA THR A 230 1.32 2.59 19.99
C THR A 230 2.81 2.65 20.27
N VAL A 231 3.63 2.40 19.25
CA VAL A 231 5.09 2.37 19.37
C VAL A 231 5.64 3.79 19.45
N CYS A 232 5.20 4.65 18.54
CA CYS A 232 5.56 6.05 18.49
C CYS A 232 4.53 6.84 17.69
N ASN A 233 4.66 8.16 17.73
CA ASN A 233 4.00 9.09 16.82
C ASN A 233 5.05 9.97 16.15
N MET A 234 4.76 10.41 14.95
CA MET A 234 5.61 11.24 14.13
C MET A 234 4.78 12.37 13.52
N GLU A 235 5.36 13.55 13.44
CA GLU A 235 4.81 14.66 12.64
C GLU A 235 5.53 14.67 11.30
N ASN A 236 4.78 14.53 10.20
CA ASN A 236 5.32 14.67 8.87
C ASN A 236 5.44 16.16 8.54
N PHE A 237 6.58 16.55 8.01
CA PHE A 237 6.83 17.92 7.54
C PHE A 237 6.71 17.93 6.02
N ASP A 238 5.82 18.76 5.51
CA ASP A 238 5.69 19.06 4.08
C ASP A 238 6.73 20.12 3.64
#